data_330b397de1d2a6b3c2e58f52bea735c2
#
_entry.id   330b397de1d2a6b3c2e58f52bea735c2
#
_cell.length_a   1.000
_cell.length_b   1.000
_cell.length_c   1.000
_cell.angle_alpha   90.00
_cell.angle_beta   90.00
_cell.angle_gamma   90.00
#
_symmetry.space_group_name_H-M   'P 1'
#
loop_
_entity.id
_entity.type
_entity.pdbx_description
1 polymer ?
#
loop_
_entity_poly.entity_id
_entity_poly.type
_entity_poly.pdbx_seq_one_letter_code
_entity_poly.pdbx_strand_id
1 'polypeptide(L)'
;TIETVLMNLIRGTGLHGLCGIPRIRGNIVRPLLDVTRAEVEEYLALLGQPYCTDSTNLSDDYTRNRVRHDILPRLRELNPNFTGAMARMLPQLAAQWALTEQLAESAAQQLQGAAAGGTLDRQGLLALPEPVCDRLLLRLLEQHGLPRSAAVLARMKDTLRSGGKLDIAERAWYLIAEGSWAAMSYQPPGG
;
A
#
# COMPACT_ATOMS: atom_id res chain seq x y z
N THR A 1 -4.27 4.71 -14.21
CA THR A 1 -3.68 5.09 -12.89
C THR A 1 -4.58 6.03 -12.10
N ILE A 2 -5.07 7.15 -12.69
CA ILE A 2 -5.92 8.13 -11.98
C ILE A 2 -7.22 7.50 -11.47
N GLU A 3 -7.91 6.68 -12.27
CA GLU A 3 -9.11 5.94 -11.83
C GLU A 3 -8.84 5.12 -10.57
N THR A 4 -7.72 4.40 -10.54
CA THR A 4 -7.32 3.58 -9.39
C THR A 4 -7.08 4.43 -8.14
N VAL A 5 -6.42 5.58 -8.30
CA VAL A 5 -6.19 6.51 -7.19
C VAL A 5 -7.52 7.05 -6.64
N LEU A 6 -8.44 7.46 -7.50
CA LEU A 6 -9.77 7.94 -7.09
C LEU A 6 -10.58 6.83 -6.40
N MET A 7 -10.56 5.61 -6.93
CA MET A 7 -11.22 4.47 -6.28
C MET A 7 -10.63 4.17 -4.90
N ASN A 8 -9.30 4.24 -4.76
CA ASN A 8 -8.64 4.04 -3.47
C ASN A 8 -8.99 5.17 -2.50
N LEU A 9 -9.02 6.42 -2.96
CA LEU A 9 -9.42 7.58 -2.16
C LEU A 9 -10.86 7.43 -1.62
N ILE A 10 -11.79 7.03 -2.48
CA ILE A 10 -13.20 6.78 -2.10
C ILE A 10 -13.30 5.68 -1.03
N ARG A 11 -12.44 4.67 -1.08
CA ARG A 11 -12.40 3.57 -0.10
C ARG A 11 -11.70 3.93 1.21
N GLY A 12 -11.07 5.09 1.29
CA GLY A 12 -10.28 5.50 2.46
C GLY A 12 -8.95 4.75 2.51
N THR A 13 -7.95 5.22 1.78
CA THR A 13 -6.62 4.60 1.71
C THR A 13 -5.56 5.45 2.39
N GLY A 14 -4.48 4.82 2.84
CA GLY A 14 -3.26 5.52 3.22
C GLY A 14 -2.41 5.93 2.01
N LEU A 15 -1.24 6.53 2.28
CA LEU A 15 -0.32 7.06 1.26
C LEU A 15 0.01 6.04 0.16
N HIS A 16 0.25 4.78 0.53
CA HIS A 16 0.54 3.71 -0.44
C HIS A 16 -0.52 3.57 -1.54
N GLY A 17 -1.80 3.57 -1.17
CA GLY A 17 -2.88 3.46 -2.15
C GLY A 17 -3.08 4.71 -3.01
N LEU A 18 -2.61 5.88 -2.55
CA LEU A 18 -2.62 7.14 -3.30
C LEU A 18 -1.46 7.23 -4.32
N CYS A 19 -0.41 6.42 -4.18
CA CYS A 19 0.68 6.37 -5.16
C CYS A 19 0.27 5.81 -6.53
N GLY A 20 -0.95 5.26 -6.64
CA GLY A 20 -1.45 4.68 -7.89
C GLY A 20 -0.89 3.27 -8.17
N ILE A 21 -0.74 2.95 -9.44
CA ILE A 21 -0.24 1.64 -9.89
C ILE A 21 1.28 1.72 -10.05
N PRO A 22 2.07 0.89 -9.35
CA PRO A 22 3.52 0.89 -9.51
C PRO A 22 3.93 0.30 -10.86
N ARG A 23 5.01 0.84 -11.45
CA ARG A 23 5.59 0.32 -12.72
C ARG A 23 6.07 -1.12 -12.59
N ILE A 24 6.60 -1.47 -11.44
CA ILE A 24 7.10 -2.82 -11.11
C ILE A 24 6.46 -3.25 -9.80
N ARG A 25 5.94 -4.47 -9.78
CA ARG A 25 5.42 -5.11 -8.57
C ARG A 25 5.77 -6.60 -8.59
N GLY A 26 6.78 -6.99 -7.82
CA GLY A 26 7.34 -8.34 -7.89
C GLY A 26 7.84 -8.62 -9.32
N ASN A 27 7.32 -9.66 -9.95
CA ASN A 27 7.70 -10.07 -11.32
C ASN A 27 6.84 -9.40 -12.42
N ILE A 28 5.93 -8.49 -12.06
CA ILE A 28 5.06 -7.80 -13.02
C ILE A 28 5.66 -6.45 -13.37
N VAL A 29 5.94 -6.22 -14.65
CA VAL A 29 6.39 -4.95 -15.22
C VAL A 29 5.27 -4.35 -16.09
N ARG A 30 5.06 -3.04 -16.00
CA ARG A 30 4.02 -2.31 -16.74
C ARG A 30 4.65 -1.20 -17.59
N PRO A 31 5.18 -1.53 -18.77
CA PRO A 31 5.93 -0.56 -19.60
C PRO A 31 5.03 0.56 -20.17
N LEU A 32 3.75 0.29 -20.42
CA LEU A 32 2.80 1.24 -21.00
C LEU A 32 2.03 2.09 -19.96
N LEU A 33 2.49 2.13 -18.70
CA LEU A 33 1.76 2.82 -17.63
C LEU A 33 1.60 4.33 -17.87
N ASP A 34 2.54 4.96 -18.54
CA ASP A 34 2.56 6.40 -18.82
C ASP A 34 2.08 6.73 -20.25
N VAL A 35 1.73 5.73 -21.03
CA VAL A 35 1.19 5.89 -22.38
C VAL A 35 -0.33 5.91 -22.30
N THR A 36 -0.95 6.85 -22.98
CA THR A 36 -2.42 6.92 -23.08
C THR A 36 -2.95 5.89 -24.07
N ARG A 37 -4.21 5.53 -23.92
CA ARG A 37 -4.86 4.63 -24.87
C ARG A 37 -4.88 5.23 -26.29
N ALA A 38 -5.10 6.52 -26.42
CA ALA A 38 -5.10 7.21 -27.71
C ALA A 38 -3.72 7.10 -28.41
N GLU A 39 -2.63 7.31 -27.69
CA GLU A 39 -1.28 7.14 -28.23
C GLU A 39 -1.00 5.71 -28.68
N VAL A 40 -1.50 4.71 -27.93
CA VAL A 40 -1.38 3.29 -28.33
C VAL A 40 -2.18 3.03 -29.61
N GLU A 41 -3.41 3.50 -29.69
CA GLU A 41 -4.29 3.32 -30.86
C GLU A 41 -3.72 4.02 -32.09
N GLU A 42 -3.18 5.24 -31.95
CA GLU A 42 -2.49 5.96 -32.99
C GLU A 42 -1.25 5.20 -33.50
N TYR A 43 -0.44 4.70 -32.59
CA TYR A 43 0.74 3.91 -32.95
C TYR A 43 0.38 2.61 -33.69
N LEU A 44 -0.65 1.91 -33.26
CA LEU A 44 -1.14 0.70 -33.94
C LEU A 44 -1.69 1.02 -35.35
N ALA A 45 -2.40 2.15 -35.48
CA ALA A 45 -2.88 2.63 -36.79
C ALA A 45 -1.73 2.94 -37.74
N LEU A 46 -0.65 3.59 -37.28
CA LEU A 46 0.55 3.85 -38.06
C LEU A 46 1.25 2.56 -38.55
N LEU A 47 1.22 1.51 -37.72
CA LEU A 47 1.78 0.21 -38.07
C LEU A 47 0.84 -0.66 -38.92
N GLY A 48 -0.41 -0.25 -39.13
CA GLY A 48 -1.43 -1.07 -39.79
C GLY A 48 -1.76 -2.35 -38.99
N GLN A 49 -1.47 -2.36 -37.67
CA GLN A 49 -1.66 -3.53 -36.81
C GLN A 49 -3.09 -3.58 -36.28
N PRO A 50 -3.89 -4.60 -36.63
CA PRO A 50 -5.22 -4.76 -36.05
C PRO A 50 -5.12 -5.14 -34.56
N TYR A 51 -6.08 -4.68 -33.77
CA TYR A 51 -6.24 -5.04 -32.36
C TYR A 51 -7.69 -5.40 -32.04
N CYS A 52 -7.86 -6.28 -31.06
CA CYS A 52 -9.18 -6.65 -30.57
C CYS A 52 -9.57 -5.76 -29.39
N THR A 53 -10.81 -5.28 -29.42
CA THR A 53 -11.42 -4.68 -28.23
C THR A 53 -12.11 -5.78 -27.44
N ASP A 54 -11.62 -6.09 -26.24
CA ASP A 54 -12.24 -7.06 -25.37
C ASP A 54 -13.59 -6.53 -24.87
N SER A 55 -14.67 -7.21 -25.24
CA SER A 55 -16.04 -6.83 -24.85
C SER A 55 -16.29 -7.01 -23.33
N THR A 56 -15.48 -7.81 -22.63
CA THR A 56 -15.58 -7.95 -21.17
C THR A 56 -15.15 -6.66 -20.46
N ASN A 57 -14.40 -5.79 -21.11
CA ASN A 57 -14.10 -4.44 -20.62
C ASN A 57 -15.34 -3.53 -20.51
N LEU A 58 -16.47 -3.92 -21.12
CA LEU A 58 -17.77 -3.22 -21.01
C LEU A 58 -18.52 -3.57 -19.72
N SER A 59 -18.21 -4.70 -19.08
CA SER A 59 -18.84 -5.19 -17.85
C SER A 59 -18.07 -4.84 -16.58
N ASP A 60 -16.96 -4.07 -16.71
CA ASP A 60 -16.10 -3.74 -15.58
C ASP A 60 -16.82 -2.96 -14.50
N ASP A 61 -16.62 -3.43 -13.30
CA ASP A 61 -16.88 -2.85 -11.98
C ASP A 61 -17.67 -1.53 -12.06
N TYR A 62 -18.95 -1.58 -11.74
CA TYR A 62 -19.86 -0.42 -11.72
C TYR A 62 -19.22 0.87 -11.14
N THR A 63 -18.39 0.71 -10.11
CA THR A 63 -17.68 1.82 -9.48
C THR A 63 -16.61 2.42 -10.40
N ARG A 64 -15.83 1.61 -11.13
CA ARG A 64 -14.79 2.09 -12.04
C ARG A 64 -15.42 2.81 -13.24
N ASN A 65 -16.51 2.29 -13.78
CA ASN A 65 -17.25 2.93 -14.86
C ASN A 65 -17.83 4.28 -14.42
N ARG A 66 -18.37 4.38 -13.21
CA ARG A 66 -18.82 5.66 -12.65
C ARG A 66 -17.67 6.65 -12.46
N VAL A 67 -16.52 6.20 -11.96
CA VAL A 67 -15.33 7.08 -11.85
C VAL A 67 -14.91 7.58 -13.23
N ARG A 68 -14.89 6.72 -14.24
CA ARG A 68 -14.44 7.04 -15.60
C ARG A 68 -15.41 7.97 -16.33
N HIS A 69 -16.71 7.68 -16.25
CA HIS A 69 -17.73 8.34 -17.09
C HIS A 69 -18.44 9.50 -16.39
N ASP A 70 -18.50 9.51 -15.05
CA ASP A 70 -19.21 10.55 -14.30
C ASP A 70 -18.25 11.47 -13.52
N ILE A 71 -17.31 10.90 -12.76
CA ILE A 71 -16.49 11.67 -11.81
C ILE A 71 -15.33 12.36 -12.54
N LEU A 72 -14.57 11.64 -13.35
CA LEU A 72 -13.40 12.18 -14.07
C LEU A 72 -13.77 13.33 -15.01
N PRO A 73 -14.85 13.27 -15.81
CA PRO A 73 -15.27 14.40 -16.63
C PRO A 73 -15.56 15.65 -15.79
N ARG A 74 -16.29 15.51 -14.67
CA ARG A 74 -16.60 16.64 -13.78
C ARG A 74 -15.34 17.24 -13.14
N LEU A 75 -14.37 16.42 -12.75
CA LEU A 75 -13.08 16.94 -12.25
C LEU A 75 -12.30 17.71 -13.32
N ARG A 76 -12.42 17.30 -14.59
CA ARG A 76 -11.81 18.01 -15.73
C ARG A 76 -12.57 19.30 -16.11
N GLU A 77 -13.86 19.35 -15.89
CA GLU A 77 -14.64 20.60 -16.01
C GLU A 77 -14.19 21.64 -14.97
N LEU A 78 -13.98 21.21 -13.72
CA LEU A 78 -13.49 22.06 -12.64
C LEU A 78 -12.03 22.48 -12.83
N ASN A 79 -11.20 21.58 -13.36
CA ASN A 79 -9.80 21.84 -13.68
C ASN A 79 -9.43 21.16 -14.99
N PRO A 80 -9.40 21.89 -16.14
CA PRO A 80 -9.02 21.33 -17.44
C PRO A 80 -7.64 20.65 -17.43
N ASN A 81 -6.73 21.08 -16.55
CA ASN A 81 -5.41 20.46 -16.38
C ASN A 81 -5.38 19.42 -15.25
N PHE A 82 -6.52 18.84 -14.84
CA PHE A 82 -6.58 17.85 -13.75
C PHE A 82 -5.64 16.67 -14.00
N THR A 83 -5.64 16.11 -15.21
CA THR A 83 -4.76 14.99 -15.58
C THR A 83 -3.28 15.35 -15.42
N GLY A 84 -2.87 16.53 -15.88
CA GLY A 84 -1.50 17.02 -15.72
C GLY A 84 -1.12 17.31 -14.25
N ALA A 85 -2.07 17.80 -13.45
CA ALA A 85 -1.88 17.99 -12.01
C ALA A 85 -1.64 16.64 -11.31
N MET A 86 -2.45 15.63 -11.62
CA MET A 86 -2.27 14.27 -11.11
C MET A 86 -0.93 13.66 -11.56
N ALA A 87 -0.55 13.84 -12.82
CA ALA A 87 0.72 13.33 -13.34
C ALA A 87 1.94 13.92 -12.61
N ARG A 88 1.86 15.16 -12.12
CA ARG A 88 2.91 15.79 -11.30
C ARG A 88 2.87 15.34 -9.84
N MET A 89 1.68 15.17 -9.28
CA MET A 89 1.49 14.83 -7.87
C MET A 89 1.87 13.38 -7.56
N LEU A 90 1.45 12.43 -8.41
CA LEU A 90 1.63 11.01 -8.14
C LEU A 90 3.10 10.58 -7.96
N PRO A 91 4.07 11.05 -8.79
CA PRO A 91 5.48 10.74 -8.56
C PRO A 91 6.02 11.29 -7.23
N GLN A 92 5.53 12.46 -6.77
CA GLN A 92 5.93 13.02 -5.48
C GLN A 92 5.43 12.15 -4.32
N LEU A 93 4.17 11.71 -4.36
CA LEU A 93 3.62 10.77 -3.37
C LEU A 93 4.39 9.44 -3.37
N ALA A 94 4.70 8.92 -4.56
CA ALA A 94 5.48 7.70 -4.70
C ALA A 94 6.90 7.84 -4.12
N ALA A 95 7.55 8.98 -4.32
CA ALA A 95 8.87 9.27 -3.74
C ALA A 95 8.82 9.35 -2.21
N GLN A 96 7.80 10.01 -1.64
CA GLN A 96 7.60 10.05 -0.18
C GLN A 96 7.33 8.66 0.40
N TRP A 97 6.53 7.86 -0.30
CA TRP A 97 6.29 6.47 0.08
C TRP A 97 7.58 5.65 0.05
N ALA A 98 8.38 5.75 -1.02
CA ALA A 98 9.65 5.05 -1.15
C ALA A 98 10.64 5.42 -0.02
N LEU A 99 10.68 6.70 0.37
CA LEU A 99 11.48 7.14 1.50
C LEU A 99 11.01 6.51 2.82
N THR A 100 9.69 6.50 3.06
CA THR A 100 9.11 5.86 4.26
C THR A 100 9.44 4.36 4.28
N GLU A 101 9.39 3.69 3.13
CA GLU A 101 9.73 2.28 2.97
C GLU A 101 11.22 2.03 3.31
N GLN A 102 12.13 2.85 2.79
CA GLN A 102 13.56 2.76 3.09
C GLN A 102 13.87 3.00 4.56
N LEU A 103 13.23 4.00 5.18
CA LEU A 103 13.39 4.27 6.60
C LEU A 103 12.88 3.11 7.46
N ALA A 104 11.73 2.53 7.11
CA ALA A 104 11.19 1.37 7.82
C ALA A 104 12.09 0.13 7.67
N GLU A 105 12.67 -0.09 6.48
CA GLU A 105 13.66 -1.15 6.25
C GLU A 105 14.90 -0.97 7.11
N SER A 106 15.48 0.22 7.10
CA SER A 106 16.65 0.55 7.90
C SER A 106 16.37 0.42 9.40
N ALA A 107 15.20 0.88 9.85
CA ALA A 107 14.76 0.74 11.24
C ALA A 107 14.60 -0.75 11.62
N ALA A 108 14.01 -1.56 10.74
CA ALA A 108 13.88 -2.99 10.99
C ALA A 108 15.23 -3.68 11.22
N GLN A 109 16.25 -3.32 10.44
CA GLN A 109 17.61 -3.85 10.60
C GLN A 109 18.29 -3.37 11.88
N GLN A 110 18.16 -2.09 12.23
CA GLN A 110 18.76 -1.50 13.42
C GLN A 110 18.10 -1.96 14.72
N LEU A 111 16.79 -2.19 14.70
CA LEU A 111 16.02 -2.58 15.87
C LEU A 111 15.96 -4.10 16.09
N GLN A 112 16.57 -4.90 15.18
CA GLN A 112 16.72 -6.33 15.42
C GLN A 112 17.53 -6.56 16.69
N GLY A 113 16.89 -7.15 17.70
CA GLY A 113 17.54 -7.47 18.96
C GLY A 113 18.59 -8.57 18.79
N ALA A 114 19.61 -8.54 19.64
CA ALA A 114 20.65 -9.57 19.71
C ALA A 114 20.12 -10.97 20.13
N ALA A 115 18.86 -11.06 20.58
CA ALA A 115 18.22 -12.32 20.91
C ALA A 115 17.82 -13.07 19.63
N ALA A 116 18.25 -14.30 19.50
CA ALA A 116 17.81 -15.20 18.45
C ALA A 116 16.27 -15.31 18.46
N GLY A 117 15.61 -15.03 17.32
CA GLY A 117 14.17 -15.26 17.25
C GLY A 117 13.31 -14.10 16.71
N GLY A 118 13.89 -13.09 16.04
CA GLY A 118 13.08 -12.05 15.38
C GLY A 118 12.43 -11.06 16.35
N THR A 119 13.06 -10.80 17.48
CA THR A 119 12.68 -9.74 18.41
C THR A 119 13.15 -8.38 17.93
N LEU A 120 12.37 -7.34 18.21
CA LEU A 120 12.70 -5.95 17.94
C LEU A 120 12.82 -5.17 19.25
N ASP A 121 13.70 -4.16 19.28
CA ASP A 121 13.77 -3.24 20.39
C ASP A 121 12.47 -2.43 20.47
N ARG A 122 11.73 -2.63 21.56
CA ARG A 122 10.44 -2.00 21.82
C ARG A 122 10.55 -0.49 21.99
N GLN A 123 11.58 -0.02 22.70
CA GLN A 123 11.77 1.41 22.93
C GLN A 123 12.18 2.10 21.65
N GLY A 124 13.06 1.48 20.87
CA GLY A 124 13.43 1.95 19.55
C GLY A 124 12.23 2.05 18.60
N LEU A 125 11.32 1.05 18.61
CA LEU A 125 10.07 1.10 17.84
C LEU A 125 9.20 2.30 18.22
N LEU A 126 9.04 2.57 19.51
CA LEU A 126 8.23 3.67 20.01
C LEU A 126 8.87 5.06 19.79
N ALA A 127 10.18 5.10 19.60
CA ALA A 127 10.92 6.32 19.28
C ALA A 127 10.93 6.68 17.79
N LEU A 128 10.51 5.76 16.91
CA LEU A 128 10.40 6.03 15.48
C LEU A 128 9.34 7.10 15.18
N PRO A 129 9.56 7.92 14.12
CA PRO A 129 8.48 8.71 13.55
C PRO A 129 7.26 7.85 13.23
N GLU A 130 6.06 8.31 13.57
CA GLU A 130 4.84 7.50 13.46
C GLU A 130 4.65 6.85 12.08
N PRO A 131 4.86 7.53 10.92
CA PRO A 131 4.73 6.88 9.61
C PRO A 131 5.72 5.72 9.39
N VAL A 132 6.91 5.81 9.97
CA VAL A 132 7.95 4.77 9.87
C VAL A 132 7.59 3.57 10.75
N CYS A 133 7.17 3.83 11.98
CA CYS A 133 6.67 2.80 12.91
C CYS A 133 5.48 2.05 12.29
N ASP A 134 4.49 2.79 11.80
CA ASP A 134 3.29 2.22 11.16
C ASP A 134 3.68 1.34 9.96
N ARG A 135 4.60 1.81 9.12
CA ARG A 135 5.06 1.02 7.97
C ARG A 135 5.80 -0.25 8.39
N LEU A 136 6.65 -0.17 9.42
CA LEU A 136 7.35 -1.34 9.95
C LEU A 136 6.36 -2.38 10.50
N LEU A 137 5.38 -1.96 11.29
CA LEU A 137 4.35 -2.85 11.83
C LEU A 137 3.50 -3.48 10.70
N LEU A 138 3.14 -2.71 9.68
CA LEU A 138 2.44 -3.25 8.50
C LEU A 138 3.28 -4.28 7.74
N ARG A 139 4.60 -4.08 7.62
CA ARG A 139 5.52 -5.08 7.03
C ARG A 139 5.54 -6.38 7.82
N LEU A 140 5.56 -6.30 9.14
CA LEU A 140 5.46 -7.50 10.00
C LEU A 140 4.16 -8.26 9.73
N LEU A 141 3.04 -7.56 9.61
CA LEU A 141 1.76 -8.19 9.26
C LEU A 141 1.79 -8.80 7.85
N GLU A 142 2.39 -8.12 6.88
CA GLU A 142 2.54 -8.60 5.50
C GLU A 142 3.37 -9.88 5.41
N GLN A 143 4.48 -9.95 6.13
CA GLN A 143 5.38 -11.12 6.16
C GLN A 143 4.66 -12.39 6.63
N HIS A 144 3.67 -12.23 7.50
CA HIS A 144 2.91 -13.34 8.06
C HIS A 144 1.51 -13.51 7.43
N GLY A 145 1.18 -12.75 6.38
CA GLY A 145 -0.13 -12.83 5.71
C GLY A 145 -1.30 -12.36 6.59
N LEU A 146 -1.05 -11.49 7.57
CA LEU A 146 -2.03 -11.07 8.57
C LEU A 146 -2.85 -9.85 8.11
N PRO A 147 -4.05 -9.63 8.71
CA PRO A 147 -4.90 -8.48 8.41
C PRO A 147 -4.19 -7.14 8.68
N ARG A 148 -4.31 -6.18 7.76
CA ARG A 148 -3.64 -4.88 7.77
C ARG A 148 -4.64 -3.73 7.95
N SER A 149 -5.58 -3.86 8.87
CA SER A 149 -6.54 -2.80 9.15
C SER A 149 -5.97 -1.73 10.08
N ALA A 150 -6.50 -0.50 9.97
CA ALA A 150 -6.15 0.58 10.89
C ALA A 150 -6.42 0.21 12.35
N ALA A 151 -7.48 -0.58 12.61
CA ALA A 151 -7.81 -1.06 13.95
C ALA A 151 -6.75 -2.02 14.51
N VAL A 152 -6.23 -2.94 13.69
CA VAL A 152 -5.13 -3.83 14.10
C VAL A 152 -3.88 -3.03 14.41
N LEU A 153 -3.53 -2.08 13.53
CA LEU A 153 -2.35 -1.23 13.72
C LEU A 153 -2.43 -0.39 15.01
N ALA A 154 -3.58 0.20 15.28
CA ALA A 154 -3.81 0.96 16.52
C ALA A 154 -3.62 0.08 17.76
N ARG A 155 -4.23 -1.11 17.78
CA ARG A 155 -4.07 -2.09 18.89
C ARG A 155 -2.63 -2.54 19.06
N MET A 156 -1.87 -2.73 17.97
CA MET A 156 -0.44 -3.06 18.04
C MET A 156 0.35 -1.93 18.71
N LYS A 157 0.12 -0.66 18.30
CA LYS A 157 0.78 0.51 18.91
C LYS A 157 0.43 0.63 20.40
N ASP A 158 -0.81 0.40 20.77
CA ASP A 158 -1.24 0.43 22.20
C ASP A 158 -0.57 -0.68 23.00
N THR A 159 -0.46 -1.89 22.44
CA THR A 159 0.26 -3.00 23.08
C THR A 159 1.76 -2.70 23.22
N LEU A 160 2.37 -2.06 22.20
CA LEU A 160 3.75 -1.62 22.32
C LEU A 160 3.94 -0.57 23.43
N ARG A 161 2.95 0.29 23.69
CA ARG A 161 3.02 1.30 24.77
C ARG A 161 2.79 0.68 26.15
N SER A 162 1.75 -0.12 26.30
CA SER A 162 1.34 -0.69 27.59
C SER A 162 2.11 -1.95 27.99
N GLY A 163 2.68 -2.65 27.04
CA GLY A 163 3.17 -4.03 27.21
C GLY A 163 2.06 -5.05 27.14
N GLY A 164 2.44 -6.32 27.11
CA GLY A 164 1.51 -7.44 27.14
C GLY A 164 1.40 -8.19 25.82
N LYS A 165 0.30 -8.90 25.64
CA LYS A 165 0.05 -9.79 24.50
C LYS A 165 -1.22 -9.36 23.77
N LEU A 166 -1.12 -9.19 22.46
CA LEU A 166 -2.23 -8.88 21.55
C LEU A 166 -2.49 -10.06 20.63
N ASP A 167 -3.72 -10.58 20.63
CA ASP A 167 -4.21 -11.51 19.63
C ASP A 167 -4.54 -10.75 18.34
N ILE A 168 -3.86 -11.10 17.24
CA ILE A 168 -4.03 -10.46 15.93
C ILE A 168 -4.98 -11.24 15.03
N ALA A 169 -4.86 -12.57 15.03
CA ALA A 169 -5.65 -13.43 14.16
C ALA A 169 -6.02 -14.75 14.85
N GLU A 170 -7.27 -14.83 15.32
CA GLU A 170 -7.97 -16.05 15.75
C GLU A 170 -7.17 -16.98 16.66
N ARG A 171 -6.48 -16.43 17.65
CA ARG A 171 -5.67 -17.14 18.64
C ARG A 171 -4.46 -17.92 18.07
N ALA A 172 -3.98 -17.56 16.88
CA ALA A 172 -2.80 -18.19 16.30
C ALA A 172 -1.59 -17.24 16.24
N TRP A 173 -1.82 -15.97 15.91
CA TRP A 173 -0.76 -14.97 15.81
C TRP A 173 -0.90 -13.89 16.89
N TYR A 174 0.18 -13.61 17.58
CA TYR A 174 0.25 -12.64 18.65
C TYR A 174 1.38 -11.64 18.45
N LEU A 175 1.13 -10.38 18.81
CA LEU A 175 2.18 -9.44 19.16
C LEU A 175 2.43 -9.55 20.66
N ILE A 176 3.67 -9.83 21.05
CA ILE A 176 4.10 -9.86 22.44
C ILE A 176 5.06 -8.69 22.66
N ALA A 177 4.80 -7.87 23.67
CA ALA A 177 5.63 -6.72 24.05
C ALA A 177 5.94 -6.83 25.55
N GLU A 178 7.17 -7.19 25.88
CA GLU A 178 7.63 -7.40 27.28
C GLU A 178 8.98 -6.73 27.51
N GLY A 179 9.10 -6.01 28.63
CA GLY A 179 10.33 -5.32 28.97
C GLY A 179 10.80 -4.41 27.82
N SER A 180 12.01 -4.66 27.32
CA SER A 180 12.64 -3.90 26.25
C SER A 180 12.41 -4.46 24.84
N TRP A 181 11.69 -5.56 24.66
CA TRP A 181 11.52 -6.21 23.37
C TRP A 181 10.06 -6.38 22.95
N ALA A 182 9.85 -6.53 21.65
CA ALA A 182 8.58 -6.93 21.03
C ALA A 182 8.83 -7.97 19.94
N ALA A 183 7.89 -8.90 19.77
CA ALA A 183 7.98 -9.92 18.73
C ALA A 183 6.61 -10.34 18.20
N MET A 184 6.58 -10.78 16.95
CA MET A 184 5.47 -11.58 16.42
C MET A 184 5.67 -13.04 16.82
N SER A 185 4.64 -13.67 17.36
CA SER A 185 4.68 -15.06 17.83
C SER A 185 3.53 -15.86 17.23
N TYR A 186 3.85 -17.01 16.68
CA TYR A 186 2.86 -18.00 16.26
C TYR A 186 2.68 -19.02 17.36
N GLN A 187 1.45 -19.19 17.83
CA GLN A 187 1.07 -20.22 18.79
C GLN A 187 -0.10 -21.00 18.16
N PRO A 188 0.10 -22.23 17.70
CA PRO A 188 -0.98 -23.01 17.11
C PRO A 188 -2.13 -23.15 18.12
N PRO A 189 -3.39 -23.08 17.68
CA PRO A 189 -4.52 -23.38 18.54
C PRO A 189 -4.28 -24.77 19.12
N GLY A 190 -4.31 -24.85 20.45
CA GLY A 190 -4.05 -26.10 21.17
C GLY A 190 -4.94 -27.22 20.64
N GLY A 191 -4.34 -28.35 20.29
CA GLY A 191 -5.05 -29.57 20.00
C GLY A 191 -5.70 -30.14 21.25
#